data_a569dc70254ab24556a8955fb6341876
#
_entry.id   a569dc70254ab24556a8955fb6341876
#
_cell.length_a   1.000
_cell.length_b   1.000
_cell.length_c   1.000
_cell.angle_alpha   90.00
_cell.angle_beta   90.00
_cell.angle_gamma   90.00
#
_symmetry.space_group_name_H-M   'P 1'
#
loop_
_entity.id
_entity.type
_entity.pdbx_description
1 polymer ?
#
loop_
_entity_poly.entity_id
_entity_poly.type
_entity_poly.pdbx_seq_one_letter_code
_entity_poly.pdbx_strand_id
1 'polypeptide(L)'
;NKITTFAKKNVDQIIPYFMLALVLMLIGIFRPTVFSGSWLANKIDGTLILVLAAMGQSLVMLMYGTDLSIAGIICLTNSLSAVMMPNTIPGIIGTVLLMCLIGIAAGLINGAIVVKFKLQAFIVTLATWYIYDGFALWILPVDGGNTAEMYVNFMMQRIGGIPLSAF
;
A
#
# COMPACT_ATOMS: atom_id res chain seq x y z
N ASN A 1 -6.59 38.87 -15.84
CA ASN A 1 -5.36 38.33 -15.26
C ASN A 1 -5.25 36.85 -15.62
N LYS A 2 -4.24 36.46 -16.43
CA LYS A 2 -4.06 35.07 -16.92
C LYS A 2 -3.98 34.05 -15.77
N ILE A 3 -3.43 34.44 -14.61
CA ILE A 3 -3.29 33.58 -13.41
C ILE A 3 -4.66 33.24 -12.79
N THR A 4 -5.55 34.23 -12.70
CA THR A 4 -6.90 34.02 -12.12
C THR A 4 -7.78 33.17 -13.02
N THR A 5 -7.61 33.26 -14.33
CA THR A 5 -8.33 32.44 -15.30
C THR A 5 -7.80 31.00 -15.30
N PHE A 6 -6.48 30.81 -15.18
CA PHE A 6 -5.86 29.49 -15.05
C PHE A 6 -6.26 28.81 -13.74
N ALA A 7 -6.24 29.52 -12.62
CA ALA A 7 -6.68 29.02 -11.33
C ALA A 7 -8.15 28.58 -11.35
N LYS A 8 -9.05 29.39 -11.90
CA LYS A 8 -10.46 29.03 -12.02
C LYS A 8 -10.72 27.79 -12.88
N LYS A 9 -9.93 27.59 -13.94
CA LYS A 9 -10.08 26.44 -14.84
C LYS A 9 -9.57 25.14 -14.24
N ASN A 10 -8.59 25.21 -13.30
CA ASN A 10 -7.91 24.06 -12.73
C ASN A 10 -8.11 23.94 -11.20
N VAL A 11 -9.18 24.54 -10.66
CA VAL A 11 -9.46 24.53 -9.20
C VAL A 11 -9.46 23.11 -8.64
N ASP A 12 -10.12 22.17 -9.32
CA ASP A 12 -10.25 20.79 -8.86
C ASP A 12 -8.88 20.06 -8.78
N GLN A 13 -7.93 20.48 -9.61
CA GLN A 13 -6.57 19.92 -9.59
C GLN A 13 -5.68 20.62 -8.54
N ILE A 14 -5.93 21.88 -8.24
CA ILE A 14 -5.13 22.70 -7.31
C ILE A 14 -5.50 22.42 -5.86
N ILE A 15 -6.79 22.19 -5.58
CA ILE A 15 -7.30 21.94 -4.22
C ILE A 15 -6.51 20.86 -3.45
N PRO A 16 -6.25 19.66 -3.99
CA PRO A 16 -5.51 18.63 -3.27
C PRO A 16 -4.10 19.06 -2.87
N TYR A 17 -3.40 19.76 -3.74
CA TYR A 17 -2.04 20.26 -3.44
C TYR A 17 -2.05 21.37 -2.39
N PHE A 18 -3.05 22.27 -2.45
CA PHE A 18 -3.23 23.30 -1.44
C PHE A 18 -3.55 22.70 -0.06
N MET A 19 -4.46 21.72 -0.03
CA MET A 19 -4.79 20.99 1.20
C MET A 19 -3.57 20.25 1.78
N LEU A 20 -2.78 19.60 0.92
CA LEU A 20 -1.53 18.95 1.33
C LEU A 20 -0.55 19.97 1.94
N ALA A 21 -0.33 21.10 1.27
CA ALA A 21 0.55 22.15 1.76
C ALA A 21 0.06 22.73 3.10
N LEU A 22 -1.25 22.95 3.24
CA LEU A 22 -1.86 23.42 4.49
C LEU A 22 -1.64 22.41 5.63
N VAL A 23 -1.89 21.13 5.39
CA VAL A 23 -1.69 20.08 6.39
C VAL A 23 -0.23 19.99 6.80
N LEU A 24 0.72 20.01 5.84
CA LEU A 24 2.14 19.98 6.12
C LEU A 24 2.59 21.22 6.93
N MET A 25 2.06 22.39 6.62
CA MET A 25 2.33 23.62 7.37
C MET A 25 1.84 23.49 8.82
N LEU A 26 0.59 23.03 9.01
CA LEU A 26 0.03 22.84 10.36
C LEU A 26 0.83 21.83 11.18
N ILE A 27 1.16 20.69 10.58
CA ILE A 27 1.99 19.67 11.24
C ILE A 27 3.36 20.25 11.60
N GLY A 28 3.98 21.00 10.71
CA GLY A 28 5.29 21.64 10.94
C GLY A 28 5.28 22.64 12.11
N ILE A 29 4.18 23.38 12.29
CA ILE A 29 4.01 24.29 13.43
C ILE A 29 3.95 23.52 14.77
N PHE A 30 3.15 22.45 14.81
CA PHE A 30 2.96 21.67 16.05
C PHE A 30 4.07 20.64 16.31
N ARG A 31 4.78 20.19 15.27
CA ARG A 31 5.82 19.16 15.33
C ARG A 31 6.99 19.50 14.39
N PRO A 32 7.90 20.43 14.77
CA PRO A 32 9.03 20.82 13.89
C PRO A 32 9.94 19.66 13.49
N THR A 33 9.98 18.58 14.29
CA THR A 33 10.75 17.36 14.00
C THR A 33 10.33 16.64 12.73
N VAL A 34 9.15 16.93 12.18
CA VAL A 34 8.64 16.36 10.93
C VAL A 34 9.51 16.69 9.71
N PHE A 35 10.27 17.77 9.77
CA PHE A 35 11.21 18.14 8.71
C PHE A 35 12.63 17.62 8.97
N SER A 36 12.85 16.80 10.00
CA SER A 36 14.16 16.18 10.21
C SER A 36 14.42 15.09 9.17
N GLY A 37 15.68 14.95 8.73
CA GLY A 37 16.06 13.92 7.76
C GLY A 37 15.77 12.49 8.21
N SER A 38 15.88 12.22 9.51
CA SER A 38 15.54 10.90 10.10
C SER A 38 14.05 10.61 10.04
N TRP A 39 13.20 11.60 10.29
CA TRP A 39 11.75 11.43 10.18
C TRP A 39 11.34 11.18 8.72
N LEU A 40 11.91 11.96 7.78
CA LEU A 40 11.63 11.81 6.36
C LEU A 40 12.03 10.42 5.86
N ALA A 41 13.24 9.95 6.22
CA ALA A 41 13.70 8.61 5.87
C ALA A 41 12.76 7.51 6.39
N ASN A 42 12.32 7.59 7.65
CA ASN A 42 11.36 6.61 8.21
C ASN A 42 9.98 6.67 7.52
N LYS A 43 9.57 7.84 7.02
CA LYS A 43 8.31 7.98 6.28
C LYS A 43 8.38 7.42 4.88
N ILE A 44 9.53 7.47 4.22
CA ILE A 44 9.75 6.85 2.92
C ILE A 44 9.49 5.34 3.00
N ASP A 45 10.01 4.65 4.04
CA ASP A 45 9.78 3.21 4.24
C ASP A 45 8.28 2.87 4.31
N GLY A 46 7.51 3.59 5.13
CA GLY A 46 6.07 3.36 5.25
C GLY A 46 5.25 3.79 4.02
N THR A 47 5.79 4.70 3.21
CA THR A 47 5.09 5.24 2.05
C THR A 47 5.18 4.32 0.84
N LEU A 48 6.22 3.49 0.73
CA LEU A 48 6.41 2.58 -0.41
C LEU A 48 5.19 1.69 -0.65
N ILE A 49 4.64 1.10 0.41
CA ILE A 49 3.45 0.23 0.32
C ILE A 49 2.27 1.02 -0.26
N LEU A 50 2.07 2.26 0.20
CA LEU A 50 0.99 3.13 -0.29
C LEU A 50 1.20 3.52 -1.76
N VAL A 51 2.43 3.78 -2.17
CA VAL A 51 2.75 4.11 -3.58
C VAL A 51 2.45 2.92 -4.48
N LEU A 52 2.90 1.72 -4.12
CA LEU A 52 2.62 0.51 -4.90
C LEU A 52 1.12 0.20 -4.97
N ALA A 53 0.41 0.33 -3.86
CA ALA A 53 -1.05 0.18 -3.82
C ALA A 53 -1.75 1.23 -4.70
N ALA A 54 -1.31 2.50 -4.63
CA ALA A 54 -1.86 3.59 -5.45
C ALA A 54 -1.59 3.38 -6.95
N MET A 55 -0.42 2.85 -7.33
CA MET A 55 -0.11 2.49 -8.72
C MET A 55 -1.06 1.38 -9.22
N GLY A 56 -1.25 0.32 -8.44
CA GLY A 56 -2.21 -0.74 -8.76
C GLY A 56 -3.63 -0.20 -8.90
N GLN A 57 -4.08 0.60 -7.93
CA GLN A 57 -5.40 1.24 -7.97
C GLN A 57 -5.57 2.15 -9.18
N SER A 58 -4.53 2.89 -9.57
CA SER A 58 -4.58 3.77 -10.75
C SER A 58 -4.85 3.00 -12.03
N LEU A 59 -4.24 1.81 -12.19
CA LEU A 59 -4.50 0.93 -13.34
C LEU A 59 -5.95 0.47 -13.39
N VAL A 60 -6.53 0.11 -12.24
CA VAL A 60 -7.94 -0.30 -12.16
C VAL A 60 -8.87 0.89 -12.48
N MET A 61 -8.54 2.08 -11.99
CA MET A 61 -9.32 3.30 -12.27
C MET A 61 -9.29 3.69 -13.75
N LEU A 62 -8.19 3.45 -14.47
CA LEU A 62 -8.12 3.65 -15.92
C LEU A 62 -9.11 2.76 -16.68
N MET A 63 -9.51 1.63 -16.10
CA MET A 63 -10.53 0.72 -16.64
C MET A 63 -11.94 1.03 -16.09
N TYR A 64 -12.16 2.21 -15.53
CA TYR A 64 -13.42 2.64 -14.89
C TYR A 64 -13.88 1.73 -13.74
N GLY A 65 -12.94 1.01 -13.10
CA GLY A 65 -13.20 0.17 -11.93
C GLY A 65 -12.69 0.81 -10.64
N THR A 66 -13.09 0.21 -9.52
CA THR A 66 -12.49 0.45 -8.19
C THR A 66 -12.18 -0.90 -7.57
N ASP A 67 -10.98 -1.06 -7.02
CA ASP A 67 -10.58 -2.27 -6.31
C ASP A 67 -10.33 -1.96 -4.83
N LEU A 68 -11.26 -2.37 -3.99
CA LEU A 68 -11.14 -2.24 -2.53
C LEU A 68 -10.44 -3.44 -1.90
N SER A 69 -10.25 -4.53 -2.64
CA SER A 69 -9.64 -5.76 -2.11
C SER A 69 -8.14 -5.63 -1.84
N ILE A 70 -7.48 -4.62 -2.41
CA ILE A 70 -6.04 -4.35 -2.22
C ILE A 70 -5.69 -4.30 -0.73
N ALA A 71 -6.49 -3.62 0.10
CA ALA A 71 -6.26 -3.52 1.54
C ALA A 71 -6.31 -4.90 2.22
N GLY A 72 -7.32 -5.72 1.90
CA GLY A 72 -7.45 -7.07 2.43
C GLY A 72 -6.33 -8.00 1.97
N ILE A 73 -5.89 -7.89 0.71
CA ILE A 73 -4.75 -8.67 0.19
C ILE A 73 -3.46 -8.29 0.92
N ILE A 74 -3.22 -7.00 1.16
CA ILE A 74 -2.06 -6.53 1.95
C ILE A 74 -2.12 -7.11 3.36
N CYS A 75 -3.28 -7.04 4.02
CA CYS A 75 -3.46 -7.58 5.37
C CYS A 75 -3.20 -9.09 5.41
N LEU A 76 -3.79 -9.85 4.48
CA LEU A 76 -3.62 -11.31 4.37
C LEU A 76 -2.16 -11.70 4.11
N THR A 77 -1.51 -11.07 3.13
CA THR A 77 -0.12 -11.39 2.79
C THR A 77 0.85 -11.00 3.90
N ASN A 78 0.58 -9.90 4.61
CA ASN A 78 1.35 -9.49 5.78
C ASN A 78 1.24 -10.52 6.92
N SER A 79 0.01 -10.94 7.25
CA SER A 79 -0.23 -11.95 8.31
C SER A 79 0.41 -13.30 7.97
N LEU A 80 0.29 -13.74 6.72
CA LEU A 80 0.95 -14.95 6.25
C LEU A 80 2.48 -14.85 6.33
N SER A 81 3.05 -13.74 5.89
CA SER A 81 4.50 -13.50 5.96
C SER A 81 5.01 -13.51 7.40
N ALA A 82 4.26 -12.91 8.32
CA ALA A 82 4.62 -12.84 9.73
C ALA A 82 4.62 -14.21 10.43
N VAL A 83 3.84 -15.17 9.91
CA VAL A 83 3.75 -16.53 10.50
C VAL A 83 4.64 -17.54 9.77
N MET A 84 4.82 -17.40 8.45
CA MET A 84 5.39 -18.47 7.60
C MET A 84 6.81 -18.20 7.11
N MET A 85 7.33 -16.96 7.21
CA MET A 85 8.62 -16.62 6.59
C MET A 85 9.81 -17.22 7.37
N PRO A 86 10.52 -18.21 6.83
CA PRO A 86 11.69 -18.77 7.49
C PRO A 86 12.89 -17.82 7.40
N ASN A 87 13.76 -17.85 8.42
CA ASN A 87 14.95 -17.00 8.44
C ASN A 87 16.11 -17.59 7.60
N THR A 88 15.82 -17.92 6.34
CA THR A 88 16.78 -18.45 5.36
C THR A 88 16.53 -17.79 4.01
N ILE A 89 17.59 -17.56 3.23
CA ILE A 89 17.46 -16.90 1.92
C ILE A 89 16.45 -17.60 1.00
N PRO A 90 16.51 -18.93 0.78
CA PRO A 90 15.53 -19.64 -0.04
C PRO A 90 14.10 -19.52 0.51
N GLY A 91 13.95 -19.56 1.84
CA GLY A 91 12.67 -19.43 2.50
C GLY A 91 12.05 -18.03 2.33
N ILE A 92 12.85 -16.98 2.46
CA ILE A 92 12.41 -15.59 2.21
C ILE A 92 11.94 -15.45 0.77
N ILE A 93 12.75 -15.88 -0.21
CA ILE A 93 12.40 -15.81 -1.64
C ILE A 93 11.12 -16.60 -1.91
N GLY A 94 11.02 -17.81 -1.37
CA GLY A 94 9.83 -18.67 -1.52
C GLY A 94 8.57 -18.02 -0.96
N THR A 95 8.67 -17.39 0.23
CA THR A 95 7.54 -16.67 0.84
C THR A 95 7.14 -15.46 0.00
N VAL A 96 8.08 -14.64 -0.46
CA VAL A 96 7.78 -13.49 -1.33
C VAL A 96 7.09 -13.93 -2.61
N LEU A 97 7.59 -14.98 -3.28
CA LEU A 97 6.94 -15.52 -4.48
C LEU A 97 5.53 -16.04 -4.19
N LEU A 98 5.33 -16.71 -3.06
CA LEU A 98 4.01 -17.17 -2.63
C LEU A 98 3.04 -15.99 -2.42
N MET A 99 3.49 -14.91 -1.76
CA MET A 99 2.65 -13.71 -1.58
C MET A 99 2.28 -13.06 -2.92
N CYS A 100 3.22 -13.00 -3.88
CA CYS A 100 2.93 -12.53 -5.22
C CYS A 100 1.88 -13.41 -5.92
N LEU A 101 2.00 -14.74 -5.80
CA LEU A 101 1.03 -15.69 -6.38
C LEU A 101 -0.37 -15.52 -5.75
N ILE A 102 -0.45 -15.32 -4.44
CA ILE A 102 -1.72 -15.03 -3.75
C ILE A 102 -2.35 -13.74 -4.28
N GLY A 103 -1.57 -12.68 -4.44
CA GLY A 103 -2.05 -11.42 -5.01
C GLY A 103 -2.57 -11.58 -6.45
N ILE A 104 -1.84 -12.31 -7.29
CA ILE A 104 -2.25 -12.62 -8.67
C ILE A 104 -3.56 -13.43 -8.67
N ALA A 105 -3.63 -14.48 -7.86
CA ALA A 105 -4.83 -15.32 -7.76
C ALA A 105 -6.05 -14.52 -7.30
N ALA A 106 -5.89 -13.68 -6.28
CA ALA A 106 -6.94 -12.81 -5.77
C ALA A 106 -7.45 -11.84 -6.85
N GLY A 107 -6.54 -11.20 -7.58
CA GLY A 107 -6.90 -10.31 -8.69
C GLY A 107 -7.61 -11.04 -9.83
N LEU A 108 -7.15 -12.24 -10.20
CA LEU A 108 -7.79 -13.07 -11.22
C LEU A 108 -9.20 -13.50 -10.80
N ILE A 109 -9.39 -13.89 -9.55
CA ILE A 109 -10.71 -14.26 -9.01
C ILE A 109 -11.66 -13.07 -9.06
N ASN A 110 -11.23 -11.91 -8.58
CA ASN A 110 -12.05 -10.69 -8.64
C ASN A 110 -12.41 -10.32 -10.08
N GLY A 111 -11.42 -10.29 -10.97
CA GLY A 111 -11.64 -9.99 -12.38
C GLY A 111 -12.58 -10.98 -13.06
N ALA A 112 -12.41 -12.28 -12.80
CA ALA A 112 -13.28 -13.32 -13.35
C ALA A 112 -14.74 -13.16 -12.87
N ILE A 113 -14.94 -12.86 -11.59
CA ILE A 113 -16.29 -12.64 -11.02
C ILE A 113 -16.94 -11.41 -11.67
N VAL A 114 -16.22 -10.29 -11.75
CA VAL A 114 -16.71 -9.04 -12.36
C VAL A 114 -17.12 -9.28 -13.81
N VAL A 115 -16.25 -9.90 -14.61
CA VAL A 115 -16.49 -10.10 -16.03
C VAL A 115 -17.58 -11.15 -16.31
N LYS A 116 -17.50 -12.30 -15.64
CA LYS A 116 -18.41 -13.43 -15.88
C LYS A 116 -19.84 -13.13 -15.41
N PHE A 117 -19.99 -12.51 -14.25
CA PHE A 117 -21.31 -12.20 -13.68
C PHE A 117 -21.78 -10.78 -13.99
N LYS A 118 -20.98 -9.97 -14.69
CA LYS A 118 -21.28 -8.56 -15.00
C LYS A 118 -21.63 -7.73 -13.78
N LEU A 119 -20.98 -8.01 -12.65
CA LEU A 119 -21.17 -7.29 -11.40
C LEU A 119 -20.29 -6.03 -11.36
N GLN A 120 -20.71 -5.05 -10.57
CA GLN A 120 -19.88 -3.87 -10.33
C GLN A 120 -18.61 -4.27 -9.55
N ALA A 121 -17.44 -3.82 -10.04
CA ALA A 121 -16.15 -4.14 -9.43
C ALA A 121 -16.12 -3.74 -7.94
N PHE A 122 -16.70 -2.60 -7.58
CA PHE A 122 -16.81 -2.12 -6.21
C PHE A 122 -17.46 -3.15 -5.26
N ILE A 123 -18.57 -3.77 -5.66
CA ILE A 123 -19.29 -4.74 -4.82
C ILE A 123 -18.47 -6.02 -4.63
N VAL A 124 -17.88 -6.52 -5.73
CA VAL A 124 -17.07 -7.74 -5.70
C VAL A 124 -15.84 -7.54 -4.82
N THR A 125 -15.10 -6.44 -5.05
CA THR A 125 -13.85 -6.18 -4.35
C THR A 125 -14.06 -5.80 -2.87
N LEU A 126 -15.19 -5.19 -2.53
CA LEU A 126 -15.60 -4.96 -1.15
C LEU A 126 -15.86 -6.30 -0.42
N ALA A 127 -16.60 -7.21 -1.04
CA ALA A 127 -16.87 -8.52 -0.46
C ALA A 127 -15.58 -9.34 -0.27
N THR A 128 -14.71 -9.36 -1.27
CA THR A 128 -13.43 -10.09 -1.18
C THR A 128 -12.46 -9.42 -0.20
N TRP A 129 -12.48 -8.11 -0.02
CA TRP A 129 -11.73 -7.44 1.03
C TRP A 129 -12.06 -8.06 2.40
N TYR A 130 -13.35 -8.10 2.77
CA TYR A 130 -13.74 -8.69 4.07
C TYR A 130 -13.38 -10.17 4.20
N ILE A 131 -13.44 -10.93 3.09
CA ILE A 131 -13.01 -12.33 3.09
C ILE A 131 -11.50 -12.43 3.39
N TYR A 132 -10.67 -11.65 2.71
CA TYR A 132 -9.22 -11.66 2.92
C TYR A 132 -8.82 -11.14 4.30
N ASP A 133 -9.50 -10.11 4.79
CA ASP A 133 -9.29 -9.57 6.14
C ASP A 133 -9.69 -10.60 7.21
N GLY A 134 -10.81 -11.29 7.02
CA GLY A 134 -11.23 -12.40 7.89
C GLY A 134 -10.22 -13.55 7.92
N PHE A 135 -9.65 -13.93 6.78
CA PHE A 135 -8.55 -14.91 6.73
C PHE A 135 -7.28 -14.41 7.44
N ALA A 136 -6.93 -13.13 7.27
CA ALA A 136 -5.80 -12.52 7.95
C ALA A 136 -5.94 -12.61 9.47
N LEU A 137 -7.13 -12.26 10.01
CA LEU A 137 -7.46 -12.36 11.43
C LEU A 137 -7.51 -13.80 11.94
N TRP A 138 -7.93 -14.75 11.10
CA TRP A 138 -7.89 -16.16 11.47
C TRP A 138 -6.47 -16.70 11.60
N ILE A 139 -5.55 -16.25 10.73
CA ILE A 139 -4.13 -16.65 10.74
C ILE A 139 -3.37 -15.97 11.86
N LEU A 140 -3.64 -14.67 12.07
CA LEU A 140 -2.97 -13.84 13.08
C LEU A 140 -4.02 -13.02 13.84
N PRO A 141 -4.67 -13.61 14.88
CA PRO A 141 -5.81 -12.99 15.58
C PRO A 141 -5.43 -11.82 16.48
N VAL A 142 -4.15 -11.62 16.75
CA VAL A 142 -3.63 -10.51 17.57
C VAL A 142 -2.45 -9.85 16.86
N ASP A 143 -2.23 -8.58 17.13
CA ASP A 143 -1.06 -7.87 16.61
C ASP A 143 0.22 -8.56 17.07
N GLY A 144 1.12 -8.83 16.14
CA GLY A 144 2.36 -9.54 16.40
C GLY A 144 2.85 -10.32 15.18
N GLY A 145 3.48 -11.47 15.45
CA GLY A 145 4.17 -12.25 14.44
C GLY A 145 5.62 -11.81 14.30
N ASN A 146 6.43 -12.65 13.69
CA ASN A 146 7.87 -12.43 13.57
C ASN A 146 8.28 -12.71 12.12
N THR A 147 8.43 -11.65 11.36
CA THR A 147 9.06 -11.76 10.03
C THR A 147 10.54 -12.10 10.19
N ALA A 148 11.12 -12.85 9.26
CA ALA A 148 12.51 -13.26 9.28
C ALA A 148 13.45 -12.07 9.55
N GLU A 149 14.29 -12.16 10.60
CA GLU A 149 15.23 -11.10 10.97
C GLU A 149 16.16 -10.71 9.81
N MET A 150 16.59 -11.70 9.02
CA MET A 150 17.43 -11.46 7.84
C MET A 150 16.72 -10.56 6.82
N TYR A 151 15.41 -10.75 6.60
CA TYR A 151 14.61 -9.92 5.71
C TYR A 151 14.44 -8.50 6.28
N VAL A 152 14.11 -8.38 7.56
CA VAL A 152 13.97 -7.09 8.25
C VAL A 152 15.27 -6.31 8.20
N ASN A 153 16.40 -6.95 8.54
CA ASN A 153 17.70 -6.33 8.51
C ASN A 153 18.12 -5.87 7.11
N PHE A 154 17.77 -6.66 6.09
CA PHE A 154 18.01 -6.28 4.69
C PHE A 154 17.19 -5.03 4.30
N MET A 155 15.90 -5.03 4.61
CA MET A 155 15.00 -3.91 4.27
C MET A 155 15.31 -2.63 5.06
N MET A 156 15.83 -2.76 6.28
CA MET A 156 16.23 -1.62 7.12
C MET A 156 17.60 -1.03 6.75
N GLN A 157 18.33 -1.62 5.80
CA GLN A 157 19.60 -1.07 5.34
C GLN A 157 19.40 0.32 4.72
N ARG A 158 20.38 1.19 4.96
CA ARG A 158 20.37 2.56 4.44
C ARG A 158 21.61 2.81 3.61
N ILE A 159 21.42 3.31 2.41
CA ILE A 159 22.50 3.72 1.50
C ILE A 159 22.53 5.25 1.50
N GLY A 160 23.62 5.84 2.01
CA GLY A 160 23.73 7.29 2.13
C GLY A 160 22.67 7.95 3.01
N GLY A 161 22.14 7.22 4.02
CA GLY A 161 21.07 7.71 4.91
C GLY A 161 19.64 7.51 4.36
N ILE A 162 19.50 7.04 3.13
CA ILE A 162 18.21 6.74 2.47
C ILE A 162 17.91 5.24 2.66
N PRO A 163 16.68 4.86 3.07
CA PRO A 163 16.31 3.45 3.19
C PRO A 163 16.43 2.71 1.86
N LEU A 164 16.79 1.42 1.91
CA LEU A 164 16.88 0.58 0.71
C LEU A 164 15.54 0.49 -0.03
N SER A 165 14.44 0.56 0.70
CA SER A 165 13.07 0.57 0.17
C SER A 165 12.76 1.74 -0.78
N ALA A 166 13.58 2.79 -0.80
CA ALA A 166 13.40 3.97 -1.65
C ALA A 166 14.02 3.81 -3.06
N PHE A 167 14.78 2.72 -3.31
CA PHE A 167 15.43 2.40 -4.58
C PHE A 167 14.76 1.25 -5.29
#